data_91cbf363945474fba8d4702595ca2908
#
_entry.id   91cbf363945474fba8d4702595ca2908
#
_cell.length_a   1.000
_cell.length_b   1.000
_cell.length_c   1.000
_cell.angle_alpha   90.00
_cell.angle_beta   90.00
_cell.angle_gamma   90.00
#
_symmetry.space_group_name_H-M   'P 1'
#
loop_
_entity.id
_entity.type
_entity.pdbx_description
1 polymer ?
#
loop_
_entity_poly.entity_id
_entity_poly.type
_entity_poly.pdbx_seq_one_letter_code
_entity_poly.pdbx_strand_id
1 'polypeptide(L)'
;WVYAVFHRPIDAFCADGVGRWLKILFFCGVGVFCLLLGFVAVIGYAGAATGQEKAIVVLGAGLRKDVPSDLLRRRLDAAYAYYLENPEVVIAVTGGQGNGETIPEGVAMARYLEEKGVPEEQIVVEQKSTSTEENLLFAKELLEERGIGADEPMAVVTNAFHCYRARCYARLVGFEQVSSIPASIGLNSVLPCYMREVFAVLYYWVFKTSQSGWISPLVGIL
;
A
#
# COMPACT_ATOMS: atom_id res chain seq x y z
N TRP A 1 -21.50 23.54 -8.03
CA TRP A 1 -22.68 24.23 -7.48
C TRP A 1 -22.29 25.58 -6.86
N VAL A 2 -21.32 25.62 -5.96
CA VAL A 2 -20.83 26.88 -5.36
C VAL A 2 -20.36 27.88 -6.43
N TYR A 3 -19.58 27.42 -7.41
CA TYR A 3 -19.15 28.29 -8.52
C TYR A 3 -20.31 28.79 -9.35
N ALA A 4 -21.33 27.96 -9.64
CA ALA A 4 -22.52 28.40 -10.39
C ALA A 4 -23.31 29.52 -9.70
N VAL A 5 -23.33 29.56 -8.37
CA VAL A 5 -24.02 30.58 -7.57
C VAL A 5 -23.14 31.83 -7.38
N PHE A 6 -21.84 31.66 -7.19
CA PHE A 6 -20.93 32.75 -6.81
C PHE A 6 -19.90 33.11 -7.90
N HIS A 7 -20.09 32.68 -9.15
CA HIS A 7 -19.10 32.90 -10.20
C HIS A 7 -18.77 34.37 -10.44
N ARG A 8 -19.76 35.24 -10.47
CA ARG A 8 -19.54 36.69 -10.71
C ARG A 8 -18.65 37.37 -9.66
N PRO A 9 -18.90 37.23 -8.34
CA PRO A 9 -18.03 37.82 -7.32
C PRO A 9 -16.65 37.10 -7.27
N ILE A 10 -16.61 35.80 -7.53
CA ILE A 10 -15.33 35.08 -7.61
C ILE A 10 -14.50 35.55 -8.82
N ASP A 11 -15.11 35.68 -9.98
CA ASP A 11 -14.40 36.13 -11.20
C ASP A 11 -13.95 37.58 -11.05
N ALA A 12 -14.76 38.46 -10.43
CA ALA A 12 -14.38 39.84 -10.14
C ALA A 12 -13.18 39.91 -9.17
N PHE A 13 -13.21 39.12 -8.08
CA PHE A 13 -12.09 39.01 -7.14
C PHE A 13 -10.82 38.43 -7.78
N CYS A 14 -10.97 37.51 -8.72
CA CYS A 14 -9.87 36.85 -9.42
C CYS A 14 -9.40 37.57 -10.68
N ALA A 15 -10.03 38.68 -11.07
CA ALA A 15 -9.67 39.42 -12.27
C ALA A 15 -8.29 40.07 -12.16
N ASP A 16 -7.97 40.66 -11.00
CA ASP A 16 -6.76 41.45 -10.79
C ASP A 16 -6.10 41.17 -9.43
N GLY A 17 -4.81 41.55 -9.34
CA GLY A 17 -4.04 41.56 -8.10
C GLY A 17 -3.88 40.18 -7.44
N VAL A 18 -4.10 40.11 -6.12
CA VAL A 18 -3.91 38.93 -5.30
C VAL A 18 -4.88 37.80 -5.68
N GLY A 19 -6.13 38.14 -6.03
CA GLY A 19 -7.16 37.16 -6.41
C GLY A 19 -6.72 36.31 -7.63
N ARG A 20 -6.08 36.96 -8.64
CA ARG A 20 -5.57 36.27 -9.83
C ARG A 20 -4.47 35.26 -9.48
N TRP A 21 -3.53 35.66 -8.63
CA TRP A 21 -2.48 34.74 -8.17
C TRP A 21 -3.02 33.57 -7.36
N LEU A 22 -4.01 33.80 -6.49
CA LEU A 22 -4.68 32.73 -5.74
C LEU A 22 -5.39 31.76 -6.68
N LYS A 23 -6.06 32.24 -7.74
CA LYS A 23 -6.69 31.40 -8.75
C LYS A 23 -5.66 30.54 -9.49
N ILE A 24 -4.55 31.14 -9.92
CA ILE A 24 -3.45 30.41 -10.58
C ILE A 24 -2.90 29.36 -9.65
N LEU A 25 -2.57 29.70 -8.40
CA LEU A 25 -2.04 28.78 -7.40
C LEU A 25 -3.01 27.59 -7.14
N PHE A 26 -4.30 27.87 -7.04
CA PHE A 26 -5.32 26.85 -6.87
C PHE A 26 -5.33 25.85 -8.04
N PHE A 27 -5.37 26.34 -9.29
CA PHE A 27 -5.39 25.45 -10.46
C PHE A 27 -4.06 24.72 -10.65
N CYS A 28 -2.93 25.33 -10.35
CA CYS A 28 -1.64 24.65 -10.31
C CYS A 28 -1.65 23.52 -9.27
N GLY A 29 -2.16 23.78 -8.06
CA GLY A 29 -2.31 22.76 -7.01
C GLY A 29 -3.22 21.60 -7.43
N VAL A 30 -4.35 21.90 -8.05
CA VAL A 30 -5.26 20.87 -8.62
C VAL A 30 -4.53 20.07 -9.72
N GLY A 31 -3.79 20.74 -10.61
CA GLY A 31 -3.02 20.08 -11.66
C GLY A 31 -1.97 19.12 -11.10
N VAL A 32 -1.19 19.57 -10.11
CA VAL A 32 -0.21 18.71 -9.40
C VAL A 32 -0.90 17.54 -8.72
N PHE A 33 -2.03 17.77 -8.04
CA PHE A 33 -2.79 16.70 -7.39
C PHE A 33 -3.28 15.65 -8.40
N CYS A 34 -3.80 16.07 -9.56
CA CYS A 34 -4.23 15.17 -10.62
C CYS A 34 -3.05 14.35 -11.20
N LEU A 35 -1.89 14.97 -11.37
CA LEU A 35 -0.67 14.28 -11.81
C LEU A 35 -0.23 13.23 -10.80
N LEU A 36 -0.23 13.55 -9.51
CA LEU A 36 0.10 12.61 -8.44
C LEU A 36 -0.92 11.48 -8.35
N LEU A 37 -2.20 11.77 -8.54
CA LEU A 37 -3.25 10.76 -8.58
C LEU A 37 -3.04 9.77 -9.75
N GLY A 38 -2.72 10.29 -10.94
CA GLY A 38 -2.34 9.50 -12.11
C GLY A 38 -1.09 8.67 -11.86
N PHE A 39 -0.07 9.26 -11.23
CA PHE A 39 1.15 8.55 -10.84
C PHE A 39 0.82 7.36 -9.93
N VAL A 40 0.08 7.56 -8.84
CA VAL A 40 -0.31 6.50 -7.91
C VAL A 40 -1.11 5.40 -8.61
N ALA A 41 -2.01 5.78 -9.55
CA ALA A 41 -2.83 4.83 -10.27
C ALA A 41 -2.01 3.92 -11.22
N VAL A 42 -0.98 4.47 -11.86
CA VAL A 42 -0.15 3.71 -12.81
C VAL A 42 0.95 2.93 -12.11
N ILE A 43 1.68 3.58 -11.18
CA ILE A 43 2.86 3.00 -10.54
C ILE A 43 2.51 1.81 -9.63
N GLY A 44 1.26 1.71 -9.19
CA GLY A 44 0.76 0.58 -8.41
C GLY A 44 0.86 -0.76 -9.14
N TYR A 45 0.83 -0.74 -10.46
CA TYR A 45 0.95 -1.94 -11.31
C TYR A 45 2.37 -2.17 -11.85
N ALA A 46 3.30 -1.23 -11.62
CA ALA A 46 4.70 -1.44 -11.96
C ALA A 46 5.38 -2.39 -10.96
N GLY A 47 6.39 -3.14 -11.42
CA GLY A 47 7.13 -4.08 -10.56
C GLY A 47 6.26 -5.24 -10.07
N ALA A 48 5.47 -5.82 -10.97
CA ALA A 48 4.67 -7.01 -10.69
C ALA A 48 5.56 -8.21 -10.31
N ALA A 49 5.02 -9.12 -9.50
CA ALA A 49 5.66 -10.37 -9.13
C ALA A 49 5.96 -11.23 -10.36
N THR A 50 7.06 -11.97 -10.31
CA THR A 50 7.62 -12.74 -11.43
C THR A 50 7.37 -14.23 -11.35
N GLY A 51 6.85 -14.72 -10.21
CA GLY A 51 6.72 -16.15 -9.91
C GLY A 51 7.98 -16.79 -9.36
N GLN A 52 8.99 -15.99 -9.02
CA GLN A 52 10.27 -16.48 -8.46
C GLN A 52 10.44 -16.09 -6.99
N GLU A 53 9.44 -15.43 -6.42
CA GLU A 53 9.47 -14.96 -5.04
C GLU A 53 9.47 -16.13 -4.06
N LYS A 54 10.38 -16.09 -3.09
CA LYS A 54 10.48 -17.08 -1.99
C LYS A 54 9.43 -16.82 -0.92
N ALA A 55 9.05 -15.56 -0.74
CA ALA A 55 8.02 -15.16 0.19
C ALA A 55 7.11 -14.09 -0.39
N ILE A 56 5.86 -14.06 0.08
CA ILE A 56 4.96 -12.94 -0.12
C ILE A 56 4.51 -12.39 1.23
N VAL A 57 4.50 -11.07 1.38
CA VAL A 57 4.06 -10.38 2.60
C VAL A 57 2.71 -9.73 2.35
N VAL A 58 1.67 -10.24 2.99
CA VAL A 58 0.30 -9.71 2.88
C VAL A 58 0.09 -8.67 3.96
N LEU A 59 -0.10 -7.41 3.55
CA LEU A 59 -0.31 -6.30 4.48
C LEU A 59 -1.74 -6.24 4.99
N GLY A 60 -1.91 -5.96 6.28
CA GLY A 60 -3.20 -5.72 6.91
C GLY A 60 -3.99 -4.54 6.30
N ALA A 61 -5.31 -4.58 6.40
CA ALA A 61 -6.23 -3.54 5.92
C ALA A 61 -7.50 -3.41 6.78
N GLY A 62 -7.46 -3.92 8.00
CA GLY A 62 -8.52 -3.85 8.99
C GLY A 62 -9.49 -5.03 8.96
N LEU A 63 -10.03 -5.32 10.14
CA LEU A 63 -11.10 -6.29 10.34
C LEU A 63 -12.44 -5.58 10.61
N ARG A 64 -13.52 -6.31 10.39
CA ARG A 64 -14.83 -6.00 10.93
C ARG A 64 -15.11 -7.00 12.06
N LYS A 65 -14.76 -6.62 13.29
CA LYS A 65 -14.66 -7.52 14.46
C LYS A 65 -13.50 -8.51 14.26
N ASP A 66 -13.80 -9.72 13.81
CA ASP A 66 -12.89 -10.85 13.55
C ASP A 66 -12.86 -11.33 12.10
N VAL A 67 -13.61 -10.63 11.21
CA VAL A 67 -13.70 -11.00 9.79
C VAL A 67 -12.92 -9.99 8.93
N PRO A 68 -12.11 -10.43 7.96
CA PRO A 68 -11.40 -9.55 7.04
C PRO A 68 -12.33 -8.54 6.35
N SER A 69 -11.95 -7.26 6.33
CA SER A 69 -12.64 -6.22 5.57
C SER A 69 -12.63 -6.55 4.06
N ASP A 70 -13.45 -5.89 3.24
CA ASP A 70 -13.46 -6.13 1.79
C ASP A 70 -12.08 -5.88 1.16
N LEU A 71 -11.35 -4.85 1.62
CA LEU A 71 -10.00 -4.58 1.14
C LEU A 71 -9.03 -5.69 1.53
N LEU A 72 -9.09 -6.16 2.79
CA LEU A 72 -8.22 -7.22 3.29
C LEU A 72 -8.52 -8.55 2.60
N ARG A 73 -9.81 -8.90 2.45
CA ARG A 73 -10.21 -10.12 1.74
C ARG A 73 -9.68 -10.16 0.31
N ARG A 74 -9.71 -9.04 -0.42
CA ARG A 74 -9.15 -8.97 -1.78
C ARG A 74 -7.63 -9.17 -1.82
N ARG A 75 -6.91 -8.72 -0.79
CA ARG A 75 -5.47 -9.02 -0.64
C ARG A 75 -5.24 -10.50 -0.41
N LEU A 76 -6.01 -11.12 0.47
CA LEU A 76 -5.93 -12.55 0.75
C LEU A 76 -6.29 -13.40 -0.47
N ASP A 77 -7.31 -12.99 -1.24
CA ASP A 77 -7.65 -13.67 -2.49
C ASP A 77 -6.53 -13.55 -3.53
N ALA A 78 -5.86 -12.40 -3.61
CA ALA A 78 -4.71 -12.23 -4.51
C ALA A 78 -3.49 -13.04 -4.05
N ALA A 79 -3.23 -13.12 -2.74
CA ALA A 79 -2.18 -13.96 -2.17
C ALA A 79 -2.44 -15.46 -2.44
N TYR A 80 -3.69 -15.89 -2.24
CA TYR A 80 -4.10 -17.25 -2.51
C TYR A 80 -3.99 -17.63 -4.01
N ALA A 81 -4.40 -16.71 -4.91
CA ALA A 81 -4.25 -16.93 -6.34
C ALA A 81 -2.77 -17.09 -6.74
N TYR A 82 -1.88 -16.28 -6.15
CA TYR A 82 -0.44 -16.41 -6.37
C TYR A 82 0.11 -17.73 -5.82
N TYR A 83 -0.34 -18.15 -4.63
CA TYR A 83 0.04 -19.42 -4.01
C TYR A 83 -0.34 -20.63 -4.88
N LEU A 84 -1.51 -20.63 -5.51
CA LEU A 84 -1.94 -21.73 -6.38
C LEU A 84 -1.01 -21.93 -7.58
N GLU A 85 -0.37 -20.87 -8.07
CA GLU A 85 0.61 -20.91 -9.17
C GLU A 85 2.03 -21.18 -8.65
N ASN A 86 2.31 -20.88 -7.37
CA ASN A 86 3.62 -20.97 -6.74
C ASN A 86 3.52 -21.63 -5.35
N PRO A 87 3.22 -22.94 -5.26
CA PRO A 87 2.88 -23.61 -4.00
C PRO A 87 4.02 -23.72 -2.98
N GLU A 88 5.26 -23.45 -3.38
CA GLU A 88 6.43 -23.43 -2.48
C GLU A 88 6.64 -22.06 -1.79
N VAL A 89 5.83 -21.04 -2.13
CA VAL A 89 6.00 -19.70 -1.57
C VAL A 89 5.56 -19.65 -0.10
N VAL A 90 6.34 -19.00 0.74
CA VAL A 90 5.96 -18.71 2.13
C VAL A 90 5.10 -17.45 2.16
N ILE A 91 3.98 -17.49 2.88
CA ILE A 91 3.05 -16.39 3.02
C ILE A 91 3.16 -15.78 4.41
N ALA A 92 3.77 -14.61 4.52
CA ALA A 92 3.76 -13.83 5.75
C ALA A 92 2.51 -12.94 5.78
N VAL A 93 1.62 -13.17 6.75
CA VAL A 93 0.45 -12.34 7.00
C VAL A 93 0.73 -11.39 8.15
N THR A 94 0.45 -10.09 7.98
CA THR A 94 0.90 -9.06 8.92
C THR A 94 -0.21 -8.13 9.35
N GLY A 95 -0.25 -7.80 10.64
CA GLY A 95 -1.15 -6.83 11.22
C GLY A 95 -1.50 -7.16 12.66
N GLY A 96 -1.26 -6.19 13.55
CA GLY A 96 -1.68 -6.26 14.94
C GLY A 96 -3.19 -6.05 15.10
N GLN A 97 -3.63 -5.91 16.33
CA GLN A 97 -5.03 -5.70 16.66
C GLN A 97 -5.39 -4.21 16.61
N GLY A 98 -6.26 -3.83 15.67
CA GLY A 98 -6.76 -2.48 15.53
C GLY A 98 -7.88 -2.13 16.52
N ASN A 99 -8.24 -0.84 16.57
CA ASN A 99 -9.33 -0.37 17.43
C ASN A 99 -10.68 -0.98 16.99
N GLY A 100 -11.34 -1.66 17.93
CA GLY A 100 -12.63 -2.31 17.67
C GLY A 100 -12.53 -3.70 17.05
N GLU A 101 -11.33 -4.21 16.86
CA GLU A 101 -11.07 -5.58 16.47
C GLU A 101 -10.99 -6.50 17.69
N THR A 102 -11.37 -7.75 17.52
CA THR A 102 -11.39 -8.75 18.62
C THR A 102 -10.14 -9.62 18.63
N ILE A 103 -9.45 -9.69 17.51
CA ILE A 103 -8.21 -10.45 17.31
C ILE A 103 -7.25 -9.63 16.42
N PRO A 104 -5.93 -9.92 16.42
CA PRO A 104 -4.99 -9.35 15.47
C PRO A 104 -5.33 -9.68 14.01
N GLU A 105 -5.09 -8.73 13.10
CA GLU A 105 -5.33 -8.94 11.66
C GLU A 105 -4.59 -10.17 11.13
N GLY A 106 -3.31 -10.34 11.50
CA GLY A 106 -2.50 -11.50 11.09
C GLY A 106 -3.14 -12.84 11.43
N VAL A 107 -3.77 -12.96 12.61
CA VAL A 107 -4.48 -14.19 13.02
C VAL A 107 -5.71 -14.45 12.15
N ALA A 108 -6.50 -13.41 11.86
CA ALA A 108 -7.68 -13.55 11.00
C ALA A 108 -7.29 -13.91 9.56
N MET A 109 -6.16 -13.38 9.09
CA MET A 109 -5.63 -13.64 7.75
C MET A 109 -5.14 -15.07 7.60
N ALA A 110 -4.43 -15.60 8.62
CA ALA A 110 -3.98 -16.99 8.64
C ALA A 110 -5.17 -17.95 8.55
N ARG A 111 -6.15 -17.79 9.42
CA ARG A 111 -7.40 -18.60 9.40
C ARG A 111 -8.07 -18.59 8.04
N TYR A 112 -8.15 -17.43 7.40
CA TYR A 112 -8.75 -17.30 6.07
C TYR A 112 -8.00 -18.11 5.00
N LEU A 113 -6.66 -18.11 5.03
CA LEU A 113 -5.83 -18.87 4.09
C LEU A 113 -5.86 -20.38 4.38
N GLU A 114 -5.86 -20.77 5.66
CA GLU A 114 -6.00 -22.16 6.10
C GLU A 114 -7.35 -22.74 5.65
N GLU A 115 -8.45 -21.99 5.81
CA GLU A 115 -9.78 -22.38 5.33
C GLU A 115 -9.82 -22.58 3.80
N LYS A 116 -8.92 -21.90 3.06
CA LYS A 116 -8.74 -22.09 1.61
C LYS A 116 -7.80 -23.26 1.26
N GLY A 117 -7.19 -23.89 2.25
CA GLY A 117 -6.33 -25.05 2.08
C GLY A 117 -4.84 -24.74 1.96
N VAL A 118 -4.39 -23.53 2.35
CA VAL A 118 -2.96 -23.25 2.49
C VAL A 118 -2.45 -23.94 3.75
N PRO A 119 -1.40 -24.77 3.67
CA PRO A 119 -0.82 -25.44 4.83
C PRO A 119 -0.28 -24.45 5.88
N GLU A 120 -0.49 -24.75 7.17
CA GLU A 120 -0.04 -23.90 8.29
C GLU A 120 1.48 -23.65 8.25
N GLU A 121 2.25 -24.65 7.85
CA GLU A 121 3.72 -24.56 7.70
C GLU A 121 4.19 -23.55 6.66
N GLN A 122 3.34 -23.15 5.72
CA GLN A 122 3.62 -22.11 4.72
C GLN A 122 3.15 -20.72 5.13
N ILE A 123 2.48 -20.60 6.27
CA ILE A 123 2.00 -19.33 6.78
C ILE A 123 2.89 -18.86 7.93
N VAL A 124 3.34 -17.61 7.85
CA VAL A 124 4.03 -16.90 8.93
C VAL A 124 3.12 -15.80 9.44
N VAL A 125 2.84 -15.78 10.75
CA VAL A 125 1.86 -14.86 11.34
C VAL A 125 2.54 -13.78 12.17
N GLU A 126 2.43 -12.54 11.72
CA GLU A 126 2.82 -11.34 12.46
C GLU A 126 1.58 -10.67 13.06
N GLN A 127 1.60 -10.32 14.37
CA GLN A 127 0.41 -9.87 15.12
C GLN A 127 0.64 -8.63 16.00
N LYS A 128 1.77 -7.95 15.88
CA LYS A 128 2.15 -6.85 16.78
C LYS A 128 2.20 -5.50 16.10
N SER A 129 2.34 -5.49 14.78
CA SER A 129 2.55 -4.28 14.00
C SER A 129 1.34 -3.33 14.03
N THR A 130 1.62 -2.04 14.02
CA THR A 130 0.63 -0.94 14.03
C THR A 130 0.78 0.00 12.82
N SER A 131 1.77 -0.26 11.97
CA SER A 131 2.07 0.54 10.79
C SER A 131 2.59 -0.32 9.63
N THR A 132 2.55 0.21 8.41
CA THR A 132 3.10 -0.48 7.23
C THR A 132 4.60 -0.77 7.36
N GLU A 133 5.35 0.14 7.99
CA GLU A 133 6.77 -0.03 8.25
C GLU A 133 7.02 -1.21 9.21
N GLU A 134 6.27 -1.26 10.31
CA GLU A 134 6.35 -2.36 11.29
C GLU A 134 5.87 -3.70 10.70
N ASN A 135 4.81 -3.70 9.88
CA ASN A 135 4.36 -4.90 9.17
C ASN A 135 5.53 -5.55 8.40
N LEU A 136 6.28 -4.74 7.66
CA LEU A 136 7.38 -5.22 6.82
C LEU A 136 8.64 -5.54 7.63
N LEU A 137 8.94 -4.75 8.68
CA LEU A 137 10.07 -4.99 9.55
C LEU A 137 9.91 -6.32 10.31
N PHE A 138 8.76 -6.53 10.95
CA PHE A 138 8.52 -7.75 11.72
C PHE A 138 8.30 -8.97 10.81
N ALA A 139 7.71 -8.78 9.61
CA ALA A 139 7.68 -9.86 8.62
C ALA A 139 9.08 -10.29 8.19
N LYS A 140 10.00 -9.33 7.99
CA LYS A 140 11.39 -9.63 7.65
C LYS A 140 12.06 -10.48 8.73
N GLU A 141 11.94 -10.08 10.01
CA GLU A 141 12.49 -10.83 11.13
C GLU A 141 11.96 -12.28 11.16
N LEU A 142 10.65 -12.46 11.01
CA LEU A 142 10.04 -13.79 11.00
C LEU A 142 10.42 -14.63 9.76
N LEU A 143 10.62 -14.01 8.60
CA LEU A 143 11.08 -14.69 7.39
C LEU A 143 12.54 -15.12 7.52
N GLU A 144 13.40 -14.29 8.10
CA GLU A 144 14.80 -14.61 8.40
C GLU A 144 14.91 -15.81 9.38
N GLU A 145 14.03 -15.90 10.39
CA GLU A 145 13.93 -17.07 11.27
C GLU A 145 13.55 -18.36 10.52
N ARG A 146 12.86 -18.24 9.40
CA ARG A 146 12.53 -19.35 8.47
C ARG A 146 13.61 -19.61 7.43
N GLY A 147 14.74 -18.88 7.46
CA GLY A 147 15.85 -19.03 6.53
C GLY A 147 15.66 -18.33 5.18
N ILE A 148 14.68 -17.41 5.09
CA ILE A 148 14.45 -16.58 3.90
C ILE A 148 15.08 -15.21 4.16
N GLY A 149 16.22 -14.96 3.53
CA GLY A 149 17.00 -13.73 3.70
C GLY A 149 16.35 -12.52 3.04
N ALA A 150 16.80 -11.32 3.45
CA ALA A 150 16.33 -10.06 2.87
C ALA A 150 16.80 -9.85 1.42
N ASP A 151 17.82 -10.57 0.98
CA ASP A 151 18.36 -10.61 -0.39
C ASP A 151 17.55 -11.52 -1.33
N GLU A 152 16.69 -12.38 -0.77
CA GLU A 152 15.82 -13.25 -1.57
C GLU A 152 14.65 -12.46 -2.21
N PRO A 153 14.19 -12.87 -3.41
CA PRO A 153 13.04 -12.25 -4.04
C PRO A 153 11.78 -12.36 -3.19
N MET A 154 11.12 -11.25 -2.92
CA MET A 154 9.86 -11.20 -2.20
C MET A 154 8.84 -10.29 -2.89
N ALA A 155 7.55 -10.55 -2.69
CA ALA A 155 6.50 -9.65 -3.13
C ALA A 155 5.64 -9.13 -1.98
N VAL A 156 5.24 -7.87 -2.06
CA VAL A 156 4.24 -7.30 -1.16
C VAL A 156 2.85 -7.43 -1.77
N VAL A 157 1.92 -8.06 -1.05
CA VAL A 157 0.52 -8.18 -1.45
C VAL A 157 -0.29 -7.08 -0.78
N THR A 158 -0.80 -6.16 -1.59
CA THR A 158 -1.65 -5.05 -1.12
C THR A 158 -2.52 -4.52 -2.26
N ASN A 159 -3.48 -3.62 -1.97
CA ASN A 159 -4.31 -3.04 -3.04
C ASN A 159 -3.47 -2.14 -3.96
N ALA A 160 -3.80 -2.08 -5.25
CA ALA A 160 -3.02 -1.41 -6.30
C ALA A 160 -2.56 0.01 -5.93
N PHE A 161 -3.45 0.83 -5.31
CA PHE A 161 -3.10 2.18 -4.89
C PHE A 161 -1.93 2.24 -3.89
N HIS A 162 -1.74 1.18 -3.09
CA HIS A 162 -0.73 1.14 -2.02
C HIS A 162 0.58 0.46 -2.42
N CYS A 163 0.64 -0.25 -3.55
CA CYS A 163 1.80 -1.05 -3.97
C CYS A 163 3.10 -0.25 -4.03
N TYR A 164 3.06 0.98 -4.57
CA TYR A 164 4.26 1.82 -4.66
C TYR A 164 4.86 2.09 -3.28
N ARG A 165 4.06 2.62 -2.36
CA ARG A 165 4.54 2.97 -1.01
C ARG A 165 4.94 1.73 -0.20
N ALA A 166 4.24 0.62 -0.38
CA ALA A 166 4.58 -0.66 0.26
C ALA A 166 5.95 -1.17 -0.19
N ARG A 167 6.26 -1.15 -1.51
CA ARG A 167 7.61 -1.47 -2.02
C ARG A 167 8.68 -0.52 -1.47
N CYS A 168 8.37 0.78 -1.38
CA CYS A 168 9.30 1.74 -0.79
C CYS A 168 9.61 1.42 0.68
N TYR A 169 8.61 1.09 1.48
CA TYR A 169 8.83 0.67 2.87
C TYR A 169 9.57 -0.67 2.97
N ALA A 170 9.27 -1.65 2.10
CA ALA A 170 10.00 -2.91 2.09
C ALA A 170 11.51 -2.70 1.86
N ARG A 171 11.86 -1.84 0.89
CA ARG A 171 13.27 -1.46 0.67
C ARG A 171 13.86 -0.68 1.85
N LEU A 172 13.09 0.19 2.48
CA LEU A 172 13.53 0.97 3.65
C LEU A 172 13.90 0.07 4.83
N VAL A 173 13.17 -1.02 5.07
CA VAL A 173 13.47 -1.99 6.12
C VAL A 173 14.52 -3.03 5.70
N GLY A 174 15.05 -2.95 4.47
CA GLY A 174 16.22 -3.68 4.01
C GLY A 174 15.94 -4.88 3.12
N PHE A 175 14.74 -5.08 2.59
CA PHE A 175 14.54 -6.04 1.50
C PHE A 175 15.16 -5.51 0.21
N GLU A 176 15.93 -6.34 -0.50
CA GLU A 176 16.66 -5.93 -1.70
C GLU A 176 15.85 -6.14 -2.98
N GLN A 177 15.24 -7.30 -3.14
CA GLN A 177 14.50 -7.70 -4.33
C GLN A 177 12.99 -7.68 -4.06
N VAL A 178 12.35 -6.51 -4.29
CA VAL A 178 10.95 -6.27 -3.93
C VAL A 178 10.07 -6.07 -5.16
N SER A 179 9.14 -6.97 -5.35
CA SER A 179 8.03 -6.89 -6.30
C SER A 179 6.69 -6.64 -5.58
N SER A 180 5.58 -6.60 -6.29
CA SER A 180 4.26 -6.45 -5.69
C SER A 180 3.18 -7.23 -6.43
N ILE A 181 2.18 -7.69 -5.67
CA ILE A 181 0.97 -8.33 -6.17
C ILE A 181 -0.20 -7.38 -5.87
N PRO A 182 -0.69 -6.65 -6.89
CA PRO A 182 -1.76 -5.67 -6.72
C PRO A 182 -3.12 -6.35 -6.58
N ALA A 183 -3.71 -6.29 -5.39
CA ALA A 183 -5.08 -6.71 -5.16
C ALA A 183 -6.08 -5.67 -5.70
N SER A 184 -7.22 -6.14 -6.16
CA SER A 184 -8.32 -5.30 -6.64
C SER A 184 -8.90 -4.42 -5.52
N ILE A 185 -9.70 -3.42 -5.89
CA ILE A 185 -10.39 -2.53 -4.96
C ILE A 185 -11.87 -2.43 -5.35
N GLY A 186 -12.76 -2.37 -4.36
CA GLY A 186 -14.18 -2.13 -4.58
C GLY A 186 -14.44 -0.70 -5.08
N LEU A 187 -15.37 -0.52 -6.02
CA LEU A 187 -15.65 0.78 -6.66
C LEU A 187 -15.89 1.92 -5.65
N ASN A 188 -16.62 1.64 -4.57
CA ASN A 188 -16.91 2.64 -3.52
C ASN A 188 -15.67 3.09 -2.74
N SER A 189 -14.59 2.33 -2.77
CA SER A 189 -13.35 2.62 -2.07
C SER A 189 -12.28 3.25 -2.96
N VAL A 190 -12.46 3.28 -4.29
CA VAL A 190 -11.46 3.79 -5.25
C VAL A 190 -11.10 5.24 -4.90
N LEU A 191 -12.07 6.15 -4.97
CA LEU A 191 -11.80 7.57 -4.81
C LEU A 191 -11.19 7.91 -3.45
N PRO A 192 -11.77 7.51 -2.29
CA PRO A 192 -11.20 7.86 -0.99
C PRO A 192 -9.82 7.24 -0.76
N CYS A 193 -9.58 6.00 -1.22
CA CYS A 193 -8.29 5.36 -1.04
C CYS A 193 -7.18 6.01 -1.87
N TYR A 194 -7.43 6.31 -3.15
CA TYR A 194 -6.44 6.96 -4.00
C TYR A 194 -6.15 8.40 -3.56
N MET A 195 -7.18 9.17 -3.16
CA MET A 195 -6.97 10.52 -2.61
C MET A 195 -6.09 10.47 -1.35
N ARG A 196 -6.40 9.60 -0.40
CA ARG A 196 -5.60 9.41 0.82
C ARG A 196 -4.17 9.00 0.48
N GLU A 197 -3.99 8.14 -0.50
CA GLU A 197 -2.67 7.63 -0.87
C GLU A 197 -1.77 8.71 -1.47
N VAL A 198 -2.31 9.67 -2.24
CA VAL A 198 -1.54 10.83 -2.70
C VAL A 198 -0.88 11.56 -1.53
N PHE A 199 -1.64 11.85 -0.47
CA PHE A 199 -1.10 12.50 0.73
C PHE A 199 -0.10 11.60 1.48
N ALA A 200 -0.36 10.29 1.54
CA ALA A 200 0.52 9.34 2.18
C ALA A 200 1.87 9.18 1.45
N VAL A 201 1.86 9.25 0.11
CA VAL A 201 3.09 9.24 -0.71
C VAL A 201 3.87 10.55 -0.52
N LEU A 202 3.20 11.71 -0.51
CA LEU A 202 3.85 12.98 -0.19
C LEU A 202 4.49 12.98 1.20
N TYR A 203 3.77 12.48 2.21
CA TYR A 203 4.31 12.30 3.57
C TYR A 203 5.55 11.40 3.56
N TYR A 204 5.49 10.26 2.86
CA TYR A 204 6.61 9.35 2.72
C TYR A 204 7.83 10.05 2.11
N TRP A 205 7.66 10.76 1.00
CA TRP A 205 8.75 11.48 0.32
C TRP A 205 9.39 12.56 1.19
N VAL A 206 8.59 13.31 1.95
CA VAL A 206 9.09 14.40 2.78
C VAL A 206 9.80 13.90 4.05
N PHE A 207 9.21 12.90 4.73
CA PHE A 207 9.64 12.56 6.09
C PHE A 207 10.41 11.24 6.21
N LYS A 208 10.23 10.31 5.27
CA LYS A 208 10.86 8.99 5.36
C LYS A 208 12.10 8.85 4.45
N THR A 209 12.22 9.66 3.40
CA THR A 209 13.38 9.63 2.49
C THR A 209 14.48 10.63 2.87
N SER A 210 14.27 11.48 3.86
CA SER A 210 15.29 12.45 4.31
C SER A 210 16.59 11.82 4.82
N GLN A 211 16.57 10.54 5.17
CA GLN A 211 17.77 9.78 5.56
C GLN A 211 18.54 9.21 4.36
N SER A 212 17.94 9.12 3.17
CA SER A 212 18.54 8.53 1.97
C SER A 212 18.70 9.50 0.79
N GLY A 213 18.42 10.79 0.98
CA GLY A 213 18.48 11.83 -0.06
C GLY A 213 17.20 11.95 -0.88
N TRP A 214 16.81 13.17 -1.22
CA TRP A 214 15.56 13.55 -1.89
C TRP A 214 15.32 12.91 -3.27
N ILE A 215 16.35 12.36 -3.90
CA ILE A 215 16.33 11.86 -5.28
C ILE A 215 16.26 10.33 -5.36
N SER A 216 16.55 9.62 -4.27
CA SER A 216 16.62 8.17 -4.24
C SER A 216 15.32 7.44 -4.64
N PRO A 217 14.11 7.92 -4.30
CA PRO A 217 12.86 7.25 -4.69
C PRO A 217 12.56 7.29 -6.20
N LEU A 218 13.10 8.29 -6.92
CA LEU A 218 12.86 8.45 -8.36
C LEU A 218 13.84 7.64 -9.21
N VAL A 219 15.05 7.40 -8.70
CA VAL A 219 16.10 6.63 -9.41
C VAL A 219 15.82 5.12 -9.41
N GLY A 220 15.08 4.61 -8.43
CA GLY A 220 14.69 3.19 -8.38
C GLY A 220 13.47 2.81 -9.23
N ILE A 221 12.93 3.75 -10.04
CA ILE A 221 11.77 3.54 -10.91
C ILE A 221 12.21 3.39 -12.39
N LEU A 222 13.41 3.81 -12.72
CA LEU A 222 14.06 3.67 -14.04
C LEU A 222 15.01 2.47 -14.04
#